data_372506e4ed9d5740975ea038d70a007a
#
_entry.id   372506e4ed9d5740975ea038d70a007a
#
_cell.length_a   1.000
_cell.length_b   1.000
_cell.length_c   1.000
_cell.angle_alpha   90.00
_cell.angle_beta   90.00
_cell.angle_gamma   90.00
#
_symmetry.space_group_name_H-M   'P 1'
#
loop_
_entity.id
_entity.type
_entity.pdbx_description
1 polymer ?
#
loop_
_entity_poly.entity_id
_entity_poly.type
_entity_poly.pdbx_seq_one_letter_code
_entity_poly.pdbx_strand_id
1 'polypeptide(L)'
;MPPGVRPVSDRAREGVFASLGAAVPGASCLDLYAGTGAMGIEALSRGADGCTFVERSRAAVAAIRDNLERTRLSPRAVVRTADVARFLRAQRGERPGFDLVLLDPPYDTPSTEVADRLGDLDAGWLAPEGWTVVLTRGHRGDPPALPVHWAVRRTLRYGDSLLTLYREDRWA
;
A
#
# COMPACT_ATOMS: atom_id res chain seq x y z
N MET A 1 -10.88 15.13 -10.80
CA MET A 1 -10.71 14.31 -9.58
C MET A 1 -12.07 14.10 -8.95
N PRO A 2 -12.50 12.89 -8.63
CA PRO A 2 -13.74 12.67 -7.89
C PRO A 2 -13.68 13.35 -6.51
N PRO A 3 -14.78 13.91 -6.00
CA PRO A 3 -14.81 14.48 -4.66
C PRO A 3 -14.55 13.37 -3.62
N GLY A 4 -13.61 13.61 -2.71
CA GLY A 4 -13.29 12.71 -1.60
C GLY A 4 -11.92 12.01 -1.67
N VAL A 5 -11.22 12.03 -2.79
CA VAL A 5 -9.87 11.46 -2.91
C VAL A 5 -8.84 12.58 -2.77
N ARG A 6 -8.28 12.75 -1.57
CA ARG A 6 -7.05 13.54 -1.41
C ARG A 6 -5.88 12.59 -1.63
N PRO A 7 -5.08 12.76 -2.69
CA PRO A 7 -3.85 11.99 -2.84
C PRO A 7 -2.92 12.28 -1.67
N VAL A 8 -2.16 11.29 -1.25
CA VAL A 8 -1.03 11.49 -0.34
C VAL A 8 -0.20 12.66 -0.88
N SER A 9 0.03 13.69 -0.07
CA SER A 9 0.76 14.86 -0.52
C SER A 9 2.18 14.47 -0.95
N ASP A 10 2.78 15.22 -1.87
CA ASP A 10 4.17 14.99 -2.31
C ASP A 10 5.13 14.92 -1.14
N ARG A 11 4.97 15.81 -0.16
CA ARG A 11 5.78 15.84 1.06
C ARG A 11 5.59 14.57 1.92
N ALA A 12 4.37 14.07 2.05
CA ALA A 12 4.09 12.84 2.78
C ALA A 12 4.70 11.64 2.04
N ARG A 13 4.60 11.60 0.71
CA ARG A 13 5.19 10.57 -0.13
C ARG A 13 6.72 10.56 0.00
N GLU A 14 7.38 11.70 -0.12
CA GLU A 14 8.81 11.81 0.10
C GLU A 14 9.22 11.32 1.49
N GLY A 15 8.52 11.73 2.54
CA GLY A 15 8.82 11.36 3.92
C GLY A 15 8.68 9.87 4.18
N VAL A 16 7.64 9.23 3.64
CA VAL A 16 7.47 7.78 3.82
C VAL A 16 8.54 7.00 3.06
N PHE A 17 8.87 7.38 1.83
CA PHE A 17 9.90 6.70 1.07
C PHE A 17 11.31 6.94 1.63
N ALA A 18 11.59 8.11 2.22
CA ALA A 18 12.80 8.32 2.99
C ALA A 18 12.89 7.39 4.22
N SER A 19 11.75 7.13 4.86
CA SER A 19 11.67 6.20 6.01
C SER A 19 11.77 4.73 5.61
N LEU A 20 11.29 4.36 4.43
CA LEU A 20 11.42 3.01 3.88
C LEU A 20 12.87 2.69 3.48
N GLY A 21 13.58 3.65 2.92
CA GLY A 21 14.99 3.54 2.58
C GLY A 21 15.33 2.27 1.81
N ALA A 22 16.18 1.43 2.40
CA ALA A 22 16.66 0.18 1.79
C ALA A 22 15.59 -0.91 1.61
N ALA A 23 14.38 -0.73 2.16
CA ALA A 23 13.29 -1.69 1.95
C ALA A 23 12.62 -1.57 0.57
N VAL A 24 12.95 -0.54 -0.23
CA VAL A 24 12.32 -0.31 -1.53
C VAL A 24 13.07 -0.95 -2.70
N PRO A 25 14.41 -0.76 -2.87
CA PRO A 25 15.12 -1.37 -3.97
C PRO A 25 15.01 -2.90 -3.95
N GLY A 26 14.63 -3.49 -5.08
CA GLY A 26 14.44 -4.93 -5.23
C GLY A 26 13.12 -5.48 -4.69
N ALA A 27 12.30 -4.67 -4.03
CA ALA A 27 11.06 -5.12 -3.43
C ALA A 27 9.98 -5.49 -4.46
N SER A 28 9.25 -6.56 -4.18
CA SER A 28 7.95 -6.83 -4.80
C SER A 28 6.88 -6.01 -4.06
N CYS A 29 6.24 -5.07 -4.76
CA CYS A 29 5.32 -4.09 -4.17
C CYS A 29 3.87 -4.39 -4.52
N LEU A 30 2.96 -4.19 -3.54
CA LEU A 30 1.51 -4.23 -3.71
C LEU A 30 0.91 -2.88 -3.29
N ASP A 31 0.28 -2.18 -4.22
CA ASP A 31 -0.39 -0.89 -4.00
C ASP A 31 -1.91 -1.09 -4.00
N LEU A 32 -2.49 -1.06 -2.81
CA LEU A 32 -3.92 -1.27 -2.55
C LEU A 32 -4.64 0.06 -2.39
N TYR A 33 -5.81 0.19 -3.01
CA TYR A 33 -6.52 1.46 -3.18
C TYR A 33 -5.66 2.47 -3.94
N ALA A 34 -5.05 2.01 -5.04
CA ALA A 34 -3.93 2.69 -5.70
C ALA A 34 -4.26 4.08 -6.26
N GLY A 35 -5.54 4.43 -6.47
CA GLY A 35 -5.95 5.73 -7.00
C GLY A 35 -5.30 5.99 -8.37
N THR A 36 -4.47 7.03 -8.47
CA THR A 36 -3.70 7.34 -9.69
C THR A 36 -2.34 6.61 -9.75
N GLY A 37 -2.04 5.75 -8.78
CA GLY A 37 -0.81 4.97 -8.72
C GLY A 37 0.41 5.70 -8.16
N ALA A 38 0.23 6.88 -7.56
CA ALA A 38 1.36 7.72 -7.14
C ALA A 38 2.35 7.01 -6.22
N MET A 39 1.87 6.21 -5.25
CA MET A 39 2.72 5.51 -4.30
C MET A 39 3.47 4.33 -4.95
N GLY A 40 2.77 3.47 -5.70
CA GLY A 40 3.40 2.34 -6.38
C GLY A 40 4.36 2.77 -7.48
N ILE A 41 4.05 3.85 -8.21
CA ILE A 41 4.96 4.44 -9.22
C ILE A 41 6.22 5.00 -8.54
N GLU A 42 6.08 5.64 -7.39
CA GLU A 42 7.23 6.09 -6.59
C GLU A 42 8.11 4.90 -6.15
N ALA A 43 7.50 3.81 -5.69
CA ALA A 43 8.24 2.59 -5.34
C ALA A 43 9.04 2.06 -6.54
N LEU A 44 8.41 1.96 -7.72
CA LEU A 44 9.08 1.55 -8.96
C LEU A 44 10.22 2.49 -9.35
N SER A 45 10.01 3.82 -9.23
CA SER A 45 11.02 4.84 -9.53
C SER A 45 12.23 4.75 -8.60
N ARG A 46 12.03 4.27 -7.37
CA ARG A 46 13.09 4.04 -6.37
C ARG A 46 13.69 2.64 -6.38
N GLY A 47 13.39 1.85 -7.41
CA GLY A 47 14.05 0.58 -7.67
C GLY A 47 13.33 -0.67 -7.17
N ALA A 48 12.04 -0.60 -6.82
CA ALA A 48 11.24 -1.80 -6.61
C ALA A 48 11.26 -2.66 -7.89
N ASP A 49 11.36 -3.98 -7.76
CA ASP A 49 11.43 -4.89 -8.92
C ASP A 49 10.12 -4.93 -9.70
N GLY A 50 9.00 -4.86 -8.99
CA GLY A 50 7.68 -4.83 -9.59
C GLY A 50 6.63 -4.25 -8.65
N CYS A 51 5.51 -3.79 -9.22
CA CYS A 51 4.36 -3.32 -8.44
C CYS A 51 3.06 -3.84 -9.02
N THR A 52 2.22 -4.42 -8.15
CA THR A 52 0.84 -4.75 -8.48
C THR A 52 -0.06 -3.67 -7.91
N PHE A 53 -0.79 -2.99 -8.78
CA PHE A 53 -1.76 -1.95 -8.43
C PHE A 53 -3.16 -2.56 -8.39
N VAL A 54 -3.90 -2.33 -7.32
CA VAL A 54 -5.30 -2.76 -7.17
C VAL A 54 -6.18 -1.54 -6.95
N GLU A 55 -7.08 -1.29 -7.89
CA GLU A 55 -7.98 -0.14 -7.87
C GLU A 55 -9.33 -0.53 -8.51
N ARG A 56 -10.45 -0.13 -7.88
CA ARG A 56 -11.80 -0.45 -8.40
C ARG A 56 -12.32 0.53 -9.44
N SER A 57 -11.89 1.79 -9.38
CA SER A 57 -12.32 2.83 -10.30
C SER A 57 -11.66 2.67 -11.67
N ARG A 58 -12.46 2.43 -12.72
CA ARG A 58 -11.95 2.34 -14.09
C ARG A 58 -11.23 3.62 -14.55
N ALA A 59 -11.72 4.79 -14.12
CA ALA A 59 -11.10 6.07 -14.44
C ALA A 59 -9.73 6.20 -13.78
N ALA A 60 -9.60 5.80 -12.52
CA ALA A 60 -8.32 5.78 -11.80
C ALA A 60 -7.35 4.74 -12.42
N VAL A 61 -7.84 3.57 -12.80
CA VAL A 61 -7.03 2.55 -13.50
C VAL A 61 -6.49 3.08 -14.83
N ALA A 62 -7.29 3.83 -15.59
CA ALA A 62 -6.80 4.47 -16.81
C ALA A 62 -5.69 5.49 -16.50
N ALA A 63 -5.85 6.30 -15.45
CA ALA A 63 -4.81 7.23 -15.01
C ALA A 63 -3.52 6.51 -14.55
N ILE A 64 -3.62 5.37 -13.84
CA ILE A 64 -2.45 4.55 -13.50
C ILE A 64 -1.70 4.14 -14.77
N ARG A 65 -2.39 3.62 -15.77
CA ARG A 65 -1.77 3.16 -17.02
C ARG A 65 -1.09 4.31 -17.76
N ASP A 66 -1.75 5.46 -17.90
CA ASP A 66 -1.17 6.64 -18.52
C ASP A 66 0.10 7.12 -17.78
N ASN A 67 0.05 7.13 -16.44
CA ASN A 67 1.20 7.52 -15.63
C ASN A 67 2.37 6.52 -15.75
N LEU A 68 2.09 5.23 -15.81
CA LEU A 68 3.09 4.18 -16.02
C LEU A 68 3.75 4.30 -17.40
N GLU A 69 2.99 4.60 -18.45
CA GLU A 69 3.53 4.84 -19.81
C GLU A 69 4.43 6.07 -19.84
N ARG A 70 3.97 7.20 -19.29
CA ARG A 70 4.76 8.45 -19.21
C ARG A 70 6.08 8.28 -18.47
N THR A 71 6.09 7.46 -17.43
CA THR A 71 7.29 7.18 -16.62
C THR A 71 8.12 6.01 -17.15
N ARG A 72 7.65 5.32 -18.21
CA ARG A 72 8.27 4.12 -18.79
C ARG A 72 8.42 2.96 -17.79
N LEU A 73 7.49 2.87 -16.83
CA LEU A 73 7.49 1.86 -15.78
C LEU A 73 6.52 0.69 -16.03
N SER A 74 5.73 0.75 -17.13
CA SER A 74 4.76 -0.28 -17.50
C SER A 74 5.29 -1.71 -17.51
N PRO A 75 6.53 -2.01 -17.95
CA PRO A 75 7.05 -3.39 -17.94
C PRO A 75 7.20 -4.01 -16.56
N ARG A 76 7.27 -3.20 -15.50
CA ARG A 76 7.38 -3.65 -14.10
C ARG A 76 6.06 -3.53 -13.32
N ALA A 77 4.96 -3.29 -14.00
CA ALA A 77 3.66 -3.03 -13.37
C ALA A 77 2.61 -4.04 -13.79
N VAL A 78 1.79 -4.45 -12.83
CA VAL A 78 0.57 -5.23 -13.04
C VAL A 78 -0.60 -4.40 -12.50
N VAL A 79 -1.61 -4.09 -13.33
CA VAL A 79 -2.77 -3.30 -12.93
C VAL A 79 -4.01 -4.19 -12.88
N ARG A 80 -4.67 -4.25 -11.72
CA ARG A 80 -5.88 -5.02 -11.45
C ARG A 80 -7.06 -4.09 -11.17
N THR A 81 -8.09 -4.16 -12.02
CA THR A 81 -9.37 -3.48 -11.76
C THR A 81 -10.19 -4.37 -10.85
N ALA A 82 -10.16 -4.12 -9.54
CA ALA A 82 -10.85 -4.94 -8.55
C ALA A 82 -11.12 -4.16 -7.26
N ASP A 83 -12.14 -4.59 -6.53
CA ASP A 83 -12.29 -4.24 -5.12
C ASP A 83 -11.21 -4.93 -4.29
N VAL A 84 -10.57 -4.19 -3.37
CA VAL A 84 -9.43 -4.67 -2.58
C VAL A 84 -9.80 -5.87 -1.70
N ALA A 85 -10.95 -5.81 -1.01
CA ALA A 85 -11.39 -6.92 -0.16
C ALA A 85 -11.60 -8.21 -0.97
N ARG A 86 -12.25 -8.08 -2.13
CA ARG A 86 -12.48 -9.20 -3.03
C ARG A 86 -11.17 -9.74 -3.60
N PHE A 87 -10.26 -8.85 -3.99
CA PHE A 87 -8.94 -9.24 -4.51
C PHE A 87 -8.14 -10.04 -3.49
N LEU A 88 -8.05 -9.57 -2.25
CA LEU A 88 -7.29 -10.23 -1.20
C LEU A 88 -7.87 -11.61 -0.81
N ARG A 89 -9.20 -11.75 -0.86
CA ARG A 89 -9.87 -13.03 -0.54
C ARG A 89 -9.83 -14.05 -1.66
N ALA A 90 -9.79 -13.61 -2.92
CA ALA A 90 -9.90 -14.50 -4.08
C ALA A 90 -8.62 -15.31 -4.39
N GLN A 91 -7.46 -14.91 -3.87
CA GLN A 91 -6.16 -15.47 -4.30
C GLN A 91 -5.25 -15.82 -3.10
N ARG A 92 -5.83 -16.37 -2.03
CA ARG A 92 -5.06 -16.86 -0.89
C ARG A 92 -4.15 -18.04 -1.30
N GLY A 93 -2.87 -17.97 -0.99
CA GLY A 93 -2.00 -19.13 -0.88
C GLY A 93 -1.15 -19.55 -2.09
N GLU A 94 -1.17 -18.84 -3.23
CA GLU A 94 -0.45 -19.30 -4.45
C GLU A 94 0.65 -18.32 -4.96
N ARG A 95 1.10 -17.35 -4.18
CA ARG A 95 2.01 -16.33 -4.68
C ARG A 95 3.27 -16.17 -3.85
N PRO A 96 4.40 -15.83 -4.50
CA PRO A 96 5.51 -15.24 -3.77
C PRO A 96 5.00 -14.00 -3.03
N GLY A 97 5.27 -13.90 -1.73
CA GLY A 97 4.81 -12.82 -0.90
C GLY A 97 5.34 -11.46 -1.34
N PHE A 98 4.64 -10.39 -0.94
CA PHE A 98 5.08 -9.02 -1.19
C PHE A 98 5.98 -8.52 -0.06
N ASP A 99 7.09 -7.86 -0.44
CA ASP A 99 8.03 -7.25 0.50
C ASP A 99 7.54 -5.88 1.00
N LEU A 100 6.80 -5.16 0.14
CA LEU A 100 6.26 -3.84 0.43
C LEU A 100 4.78 -3.77 0.06
N VAL A 101 3.94 -3.45 1.03
CA VAL A 101 2.51 -3.19 0.80
C VAL A 101 2.18 -1.75 1.15
N LEU A 102 1.57 -1.04 0.21
CA LEU A 102 1.06 0.31 0.36
C LEU A 102 -0.46 0.23 0.45
N LEU A 103 -1.05 0.71 1.53
CA LEU A 103 -2.47 0.61 1.84
C LEU A 103 -3.03 2.00 2.15
N ASP A 104 -3.77 2.59 1.22
CA ASP A 104 -4.35 3.92 1.32
C ASP A 104 -5.88 3.90 1.16
N PRO A 105 -6.62 3.29 2.12
CA PRO A 105 -8.07 3.20 2.04
C PRO A 105 -8.72 4.58 2.13
N PRO A 106 -9.98 4.76 1.65
CA PRO A 106 -10.75 5.98 1.86
C PRO A 106 -10.76 6.44 3.33
N TYR A 107 -10.73 7.75 3.57
CA TYR A 107 -10.59 8.32 4.91
C TYR A 107 -11.71 7.94 5.90
N ASP A 108 -12.88 7.63 5.38
CA ASP A 108 -14.07 7.20 6.12
C ASP A 108 -14.15 5.69 6.35
N THR A 109 -13.15 4.92 5.90
CA THR A 109 -13.10 3.48 6.10
C THR A 109 -12.98 3.16 7.59
N PRO A 110 -13.93 2.40 8.18
CA PRO A 110 -13.89 2.04 9.60
C PRO A 110 -12.61 1.29 9.98
N SER A 111 -12.13 1.48 11.21
CA SER A 111 -10.94 0.80 11.74
C SER A 111 -11.06 -0.73 11.71
N THR A 112 -12.29 -1.25 11.87
CA THR A 112 -12.59 -2.68 11.77
C THR A 112 -12.38 -3.22 10.37
N GLU A 113 -12.80 -2.48 9.33
CA GLU A 113 -12.55 -2.89 7.94
C GLU A 113 -11.06 -2.81 7.58
N VAL A 114 -10.35 -1.82 8.10
CA VAL A 114 -8.88 -1.75 7.93
C VAL A 114 -8.22 -2.95 8.61
N ALA A 115 -8.63 -3.31 9.84
CA ALA A 115 -8.14 -4.49 10.55
C ALA A 115 -8.38 -5.78 9.75
N ASP A 116 -9.56 -5.93 9.12
CA ASP A 116 -9.85 -7.05 8.23
C ASP A 116 -8.86 -7.12 7.05
N ARG A 117 -8.51 -5.97 6.45
CA ARG A 117 -7.50 -5.93 5.36
C ARG A 117 -6.12 -6.32 5.85
N LEU A 118 -5.72 -5.88 7.05
CA LEU A 118 -4.44 -6.29 7.64
C LEU A 118 -4.43 -7.80 7.92
N GLY A 119 -5.52 -8.36 8.42
CA GLY A 119 -5.69 -9.80 8.59
C GLY A 119 -5.67 -10.58 7.27
N ASP A 120 -6.32 -10.06 6.22
CA ASP A 120 -6.27 -10.66 4.88
C ASP A 120 -4.84 -10.66 4.31
N LEU A 121 -4.05 -9.59 4.52
CA LEU A 121 -2.64 -9.53 4.12
C LEU A 121 -1.80 -10.55 4.86
N ASP A 122 -2.00 -10.64 6.16
CA ASP A 122 -1.30 -11.58 7.04
C ASP A 122 -1.55 -13.05 6.66
N ALA A 123 -2.72 -13.34 6.16
CA ALA A 123 -3.16 -14.70 5.79
C ALA A 123 -2.46 -15.29 4.54
N GLY A 124 -1.41 -14.63 3.97
CA GLY A 124 -0.62 -15.22 2.87
C GLY A 124 -0.24 -14.28 1.73
N TRP A 125 -0.25 -12.97 1.96
CA TRP A 125 0.16 -11.98 0.94
C TRP A 125 1.56 -11.40 1.17
N LEU A 126 2.07 -11.50 2.39
CA LEU A 126 3.37 -10.96 2.76
C LEU A 126 4.49 -11.96 2.48
N ALA A 127 5.68 -11.45 2.21
CA ALA A 127 6.89 -12.24 2.15
C ALA A 127 7.09 -13.02 3.46
N PRO A 128 7.78 -14.16 3.45
CA PRO A 128 7.98 -14.96 4.67
C PRO A 128 8.67 -14.17 5.80
N GLU A 129 9.49 -13.19 5.43
CA GLU A 129 10.22 -12.33 6.37
C GLU A 129 10.60 -11.00 5.69
N GLY A 130 10.91 -9.99 6.50
CA GLY A 130 11.45 -8.71 6.01
C GLY A 130 10.43 -7.77 5.36
N TRP A 131 9.15 -8.10 5.36
CA TRP A 131 8.09 -7.27 4.77
C TRP A 131 7.86 -5.95 5.52
N THR A 132 7.29 -4.98 4.83
CA THR A 132 6.82 -3.72 5.40
C THR A 132 5.45 -3.39 4.84
N VAL A 133 4.52 -3.01 5.71
CA VAL A 133 3.20 -2.48 5.33
C VAL A 133 3.12 -1.02 5.73
N VAL A 134 2.75 -0.16 4.78
CA VAL A 134 2.50 1.27 5.01
C VAL A 134 1.00 1.50 4.93
N LEU A 135 0.40 1.92 6.03
CA LEU A 135 -1.01 2.29 6.09
C LEU A 135 -1.14 3.82 6.16
N THR A 136 -1.87 4.39 5.22
CA THR A 136 -2.27 5.81 5.26
C THR A 136 -3.70 5.94 5.79
N ARG A 137 -3.92 6.82 6.77
CA ARG A 137 -5.24 7.14 7.32
C ARG A 137 -5.37 8.61 7.70
N GLY A 138 -6.61 9.05 7.92
CA GLY A 138 -6.88 10.29 8.66
C GLY A 138 -6.43 10.16 10.12
N HIS A 139 -5.93 11.24 10.71
CA HIS A 139 -5.40 11.24 12.08
C HIS A 139 -6.48 11.13 13.18
N ARG A 140 -7.76 11.26 12.84
CA ARG A 140 -8.88 11.33 13.81
C ARG A 140 -9.55 9.98 14.10
N GLY A 141 -9.07 8.88 13.54
CA GLY A 141 -9.65 7.56 13.75
C GLY A 141 -8.87 6.74 14.79
N ASP A 142 -9.58 5.80 15.46
CA ASP A 142 -8.91 4.82 16.30
C ASP A 142 -7.95 3.96 15.47
N PRO A 143 -6.80 3.55 16.02
CA PRO A 143 -5.89 2.66 15.33
C PRO A 143 -6.60 1.31 15.06
N PRO A 144 -6.35 0.66 13.90
CA PRO A 144 -6.89 -0.65 13.64
C PRO A 144 -6.24 -1.70 14.57
N ALA A 145 -7.00 -2.75 14.89
CA ALA A 145 -6.40 -3.93 15.51
C ALA A 145 -5.38 -4.56 14.55
N LEU A 146 -4.25 -5.00 15.09
CA LEU A 146 -3.16 -5.60 14.33
C LEU A 146 -3.14 -7.12 14.51
N PRO A 147 -2.68 -7.89 13.50
CA PRO A 147 -2.28 -9.28 13.71
C PRO A 147 -1.21 -9.38 14.82
N VAL A 148 -1.21 -10.50 15.57
CA VAL A 148 -0.46 -10.64 16.83
C VAL A 148 1.04 -10.38 16.69
N HIS A 149 1.64 -10.74 15.56
CA HIS A 149 3.07 -10.60 15.33
C HIS A 149 3.45 -9.36 14.51
N TRP A 150 2.55 -8.38 14.40
CA TRP A 150 2.84 -7.10 13.77
C TRP A 150 3.21 -6.04 14.79
N ALA A 151 4.20 -5.21 14.47
CA ALA A 151 4.59 -4.08 15.29
C ALA A 151 4.63 -2.78 14.50
N VAL A 152 4.27 -1.68 15.18
CA VAL A 152 4.47 -0.32 14.66
C VAL A 152 5.96 0.00 14.71
N ARG A 153 6.57 0.24 13.56
CA ARG A 153 7.96 0.67 13.47
C ARG A 153 8.11 2.18 13.47
N ARG A 154 7.22 2.86 12.79
CA ARG A 154 7.24 4.31 12.66
C ARG A 154 5.86 4.85 12.31
N THR A 155 5.56 6.02 12.83
CA THR A 155 4.38 6.80 12.44
C THR A 155 4.84 8.20 12.01
N LEU A 156 4.36 8.64 10.85
CA LEU A 156 4.63 9.95 10.26
C LEU A 156 3.30 10.71 10.14
N ARG A 157 3.31 11.99 10.50
CA ARG A 157 2.14 12.85 10.38
C ARG A 157 2.42 13.99 9.40
N TYR A 158 1.52 14.13 8.42
CA TYR A 158 1.53 15.22 7.46
C TYR A 158 0.12 15.82 7.34
N GLY A 159 -0.08 16.98 7.99
CA GLY A 159 -1.40 17.59 8.09
C GLY A 159 -2.41 16.65 8.75
N ASP A 160 -3.46 16.31 8.03
CA ASP A 160 -4.52 15.39 8.46
C ASP A 160 -4.23 13.91 8.15
N SER A 161 -3.11 13.62 7.50
CA SER A 161 -2.71 12.25 7.14
C SER A 161 -1.73 11.67 8.15
N LEU A 162 -1.99 10.43 8.53
CA LEU A 162 -1.13 9.60 9.35
C LEU A 162 -0.65 8.40 8.53
N LEU A 163 0.66 8.26 8.36
CA LEU A 163 1.27 7.12 7.67
C LEU A 163 2.00 6.27 8.69
N THR A 164 1.54 5.04 8.86
CA THR A 164 2.12 4.10 9.83
C THR A 164 2.80 2.95 9.10
N LEU A 165 4.06 2.71 9.45
CA LEU A 165 4.87 1.60 8.95
C LEU A 165 4.80 0.46 9.95
N TYR A 166 4.34 -0.68 9.49
CA TYR A 166 4.30 -1.94 10.25
C TYR A 166 5.34 -2.91 9.72
N ARG A 167 5.89 -3.71 10.61
CA ARG A 167 6.78 -4.83 10.32
C ARG A 167 6.49 -5.99 11.25
N GLU A 168 7.08 -7.12 10.94
CA GLU A 168 7.07 -8.26 11.83
C GLU A 168 7.71 -7.90 13.19
N ASP A 169 7.02 -8.26 14.28
CA ASP A 169 7.58 -8.20 15.62
C ASP A 169 8.42 -9.47 15.84
N ARG A 170 9.72 -9.34 15.76
CA ARG A 170 10.66 -10.47 15.93
C ARG A 170 10.76 -10.98 17.37
N TRP A 171 10.01 -10.37 18.30
CA TRP A 171 10.07 -10.66 19.73
C TRP A 171 8.72 -11.11 20.29
N ALA A 172 7.70 -11.29 19.47
CA ALA A 172 6.39 -11.79 19.86
C ALA A 172 6.34 -13.32 19.92
#